data_13b92c882cfc974b14915d4ad38010d9
#
_entry.id   13b92c882cfc974b14915d4ad38010d9
#
_cell.length_a   1.000
_cell.length_b   1.000
_cell.length_c   1.000
_cell.angle_alpha   90.00
_cell.angle_beta   90.00
_cell.angle_gamma   90.00
#
_symmetry.space_group_name_H-M   'P 1'
#
loop_
_entity.id
_entity.type
_entity.pdbx_description
1 polymer ?
#
loop_
_entity_poly.entity_id
_entity_poly.type
_entity_poly.pdbx_seq_one_letter_code
_entity_poly.pdbx_strand_id
1 'polypeptide(L)'
;MSNEELVQGSDAWFKARLGVITASRLGDVMRKTKWGESTYKAKLRLELAIERITGKSASNVVMNQAMRDGVEREPDARALFEAITGKEVAEVGSFNHPTIPNTSASPDGLIRGENACLELKCPTHATHAKNLMSDTMPKNYIYQVQHQIQC
;
A
#
# COMPACT_ATOMS: atom_id res chain seq x y z
N MET A 1 -0.46 -20.72 6.68
CA MET A 1 0.77 -19.91 6.58
C MET A 1 0.50 -18.64 7.32
N SER A 2 1.27 -18.33 8.35
CA SER A 2 1.17 -17.06 9.06
C SER A 2 1.60 -15.94 8.10
N ASN A 3 0.89 -14.84 8.06
CA ASN A 3 1.15 -13.70 7.17
C ASN A 3 2.51 -13.01 7.45
N GLU A 4 3.20 -13.40 8.50
CA GLU A 4 4.52 -12.90 8.90
C GLU A 4 5.69 -13.40 8.02
N GLU A 5 5.46 -14.43 7.20
CA GLU A 5 6.51 -15.06 6.38
C GLU A 5 6.68 -14.43 4.98
N LEU A 6 5.81 -13.51 4.58
CA LEU A 6 5.87 -12.91 3.25
C LEU A 6 6.71 -11.63 3.28
N VAL A 7 8.00 -11.75 2.98
CA VAL A 7 8.88 -10.57 2.84
C VAL A 7 8.38 -9.68 1.70
N GLN A 8 8.14 -8.41 1.97
CA GLN A 8 7.73 -7.43 0.96
C GLN A 8 8.72 -7.39 -0.20
N GLY A 9 8.19 -7.32 -1.42
CA GLY A 9 9.00 -7.33 -2.64
C GLY A 9 9.48 -8.71 -3.09
N SER A 10 9.25 -9.79 -2.32
CA SER A 10 9.56 -11.14 -2.76
C SER A 10 8.55 -11.66 -3.79
N ASP A 11 8.95 -12.65 -4.60
CA ASP A 11 8.04 -13.29 -5.56
C ASP A 11 6.81 -13.89 -4.87
N ALA A 12 6.97 -14.45 -3.67
CA ALA A 12 5.88 -15.00 -2.88
C ALA A 12 4.89 -13.90 -2.47
N TRP A 13 5.39 -12.73 -2.06
CA TRP A 13 4.57 -11.57 -1.72
C TRP A 13 3.81 -11.03 -2.94
N PHE A 14 4.47 -10.90 -4.10
CA PHE A 14 3.79 -10.50 -5.34
C PHE A 14 2.70 -11.51 -5.72
N LYS A 15 3.00 -12.81 -5.64
CA LYS A 15 2.05 -13.87 -5.96
C LYS A 15 0.84 -13.88 -5.03
N ALA A 16 1.02 -13.65 -3.74
CA ALA A 16 -0.07 -13.57 -2.76
C ALA A 16 -1.02 -12.39 -3.01
N ARG A 17 -0.59 -11.37 -3.73
CA ARG A 17 -1.37 -10.16 -4.06
C ARG A 17 -2.12 -10.24 -5.39
N LEU A 18 -1.91 -11.31 -6.19
CA LEU A 18 -2.62 -11.49 -7.46
C LEU A 18 -4.12 -11.66 -7.25
N GLY A 19 -4.91 -10.87 -7.95
CA GLY A 19 -6.36 -10.90 -7.87
C GLY A 19 -6.95 -10.39 -6.56
N VAL A 20 -6.13 -9.72 -5.73
CA VAL A 20 -6.51 -9.17 -4.42
C VAL A 20 -6.55 -7.64 -4.48
N ILE A 21 -7.57 -7.03 -3.87
CA ILE A 21 -7.64 -5.59 -3.70
C ILE A 21 -6.70 -5.21 -2.55
N THR A 22 -5.58 -4.60 -2.87
CA THR A 22 -4.63 -4.14 -1.85
C THR A 22 -5.00 -2.75 -1.33
N ALA A 23 -4.57 -2.40 -0.13
CA ALA A 23 -4.85 -1.11 0.49
C ALA A 23 -4.49 0.07 -0.42
N SER A 24 -3.37 0.01 -1.12
CA SER A 24 -2.93 1.05 -2.07
C SER A 24 -3.88 1.24 -3.29
N ARG A 25 -4.69 0.22 -3.62
CA ARG A 25 -5.67 0.26 -4.71
C ARG A 25 -7.09 0.62 -4.25
N LEU A 26 -7.31 0.75 -2.94
CA LEU A 26 -8.67 1.02 -2.42
C LEU A 26 -9.19 2.38 -2.89
N GLY A 27 -8.33 3.36 -3.11
CA GLY A 27 -8.70 4.64 -3.70
C GLY A 27 -9.39 4.51 -5.06
N ASP A 28 -8.96 3.54 -5.90
CA ASP A 28 -9.58 3.27 -7.20
C ASP A 28 -11.01 2.70 -7.04
N VAL A 29 -11.22 1.85 -6.02
CA VAL A 29 -12.54 1.29 -5.70
C VAL A 29 -13.51 2.36 -5.22
N MET A 30 -13.01 3.26 -4.37
CA MET A 30 -13.82 4.30 -3.71
C MET A 30 -14.07 5.52 -4.60
N ARG A 31 -13.39 5.63 -5.73
CA ARG A 31 -13.54 6.77 -6.65
C ARG A 31 -14.94 6.81 -7.25
N LYS A 32 -15.63 7.92 -7.02
CA LYS A 32 -16.96 8.20 -7.56
C LYS A 32 -16.87 9.20 -8.71
N THR A 33 -17.77 9.06 -9.68
CA THR A 33 -18.00 10.06 -10.74
C THR A 33 -19.46 10.49 -10.74
N LYS A 34 -19.75 11.63 -11.36
CA LYS A 34 -21.13 12.12 -11.51
C LYS A 34 -21.98 11.22 -12.44
N TRP A 35 -21.32 10.43 -13.29
CA TRP A 35 -21.93 9.74 -14.42
C TRP A 35 -21.90 8.20 -14.30
N GLY A 36 -21.67 7.68 -13.09
CA GLY A 36 -21.62 6.23 -12.84
C GLY A 36 -20.26 5.72 -12.39
N GLU A 37 -19.89 4.51 -12.81
CA GLU A 37 -18.66 3.87 -12.40
C GLU A 37 -17.43 4.60 -12.97
N SER A 38 -16.41 4.79 -12.13
CA SER A 38 -15.16 5.41 -12.59
C SER A 38 -14.37 4.44 -13.48
N THR A 39 -13.67 4.97 -14.48
CA THR A 39 -12.78 4.19 -15.34
C THR A 39 -11.69 3.46 -14.55
N TYR A 40 -11.23 4.04 -13.44
CA TYR A 40 -10.26 3.41 -12.53
C TYR A 40 -10.83 2.15 -11.89
N LYS A 41 -12.07 2.21 -11.40
CA LYS A 41 -12.74 1.05 -10.79
C LYS A 41 -13.00 -0.04 -11.82
N ALA A 42 -13.48 0.32 -13.02
CA ALA A 42 -13.69 -0.62 -14.11
C ALA A 42 -12.38 -1.30 -14.55
N LYS A 43 -11.29 -0.52 -14.68
CA LYS A 43 -9.96 -1.03 -15.00
C LYS A 43 -9.46 -2.00 -13.92
N LEU A 44 -9.53 -1.60 -12.64
CA LEU A 44 -9.12 -2.45 -11.53
C LEU A 44 -9.87 -3.78 -11.52
N ARG A 45 -11.19 -3.76 -11.71
CA ARG A 45 -12.00 -4.97 -11.77
C ARG A 45 -11.56 -5.93 -12.87
N LEU A 46 -11.24 -5.39 -14.06
CA LEU A 46 -10.74 -6.19 -15.19
C LEU A 46 -9.34 -6.77 -14.87
N GLU A 47 -8.43 -5.98 -14.35
CA GLU A 47 -7.10 -6.44 -13.93
C GLU A 47 -7.19 -7.59 -12.94
N LEU A 48 -7.97 -7.43 -11.86
CA LEU A 48 -8.16 -8.47 -10.86
C LEU A 48 -8.78 -9.75 -11.43
N ALA A 49 -9.73 -9.64 -12.36
CA ALA A 49 -10.32 -10.80 -13.03
C ALA A 49 -9.28 -11.54 -13.87
N ILE A 50 -8.47 -10.84 -14.64
CA ILE A 50 -7.38 -11.42 -15.45
C ILE A 50 -6.36 -12.11 -14.53
N GLU A 51 -5.95 -11.48 -13.45
CA GLU A 51 -5.00 -12.05 -12.50
C GLU A 51 -5.51 -13.34 -11.87
N ARG A 52 -6.79 -13.41 -11.50
CA ARG A 52 -7.42 -14.62 -10.97
C ARG A 52 -7.49 -15.76 -11.97
N ILE A 53 -7.76 -15.44 -13.24
CA ILE A 53 -7.88 -16.45 -14.31
C ILE A 53 -6.50 -16.96 -14.74
N THR A 54 -5.52 -16.06 -14.85
CA THR A 54 -4.21 -16.38 -15.46
C THR A 54 -3.14 -16.72 -14.43
N GLY A 55 -3.32 -16.32 -13.16
CA GLY A 55 -2.25 -16.41 -12.15
C GLY A 55 -1.05 -15.50 -12.44
N LYS A 56 -1.22 -14.50 -13.30
CA LYS A 56 -0.15 -13.56 -13.71
C LYS A 56 -0.62 -12.13 -13.50
N SER A 57 0.31 -11.24 -13.15
CA SER A 57 -0.02 -9.82 -13.02
C SER A 57 -0.56 -9.27 -14.35
N ALA A 58 -1.70 -8.62 -14.27
CA ALA A 58 -2.30 -7.88 -15.37
C ALA A 58 -1.84 -6.41 -15.41
N SER A 59 -1.12 -5.98 -14.39
CA SER A 59 -0.60 -4.61 -14.29
C SER A 59 0.67 -4.46 -15.11
N ASN A 60 0.62 -3.61 -16.13
CA ASN A 60 1.80 -3.17 -16.90
C ASN A 60 2.45 -1.93 -16.28
N VAL A 61 2.41 -1.81 -14.95
CA VAL A 61 3.05 -0.66 -14.28
C VAL A 61 4.57 -0.80 -14.41
N VAL A 62 5.13 -0.03 -15.31
CA VAL A 62 6.57 0.15 -15.36
C VAL A 62 6.95 1.13 -14.24
N MET A 63 7.79 0.68 -13.32
CA MET A 63 8.31 1.57 -12.27
C MET A 63 9.08 2.73 -12.92
N ASN A 64 8.58 3.93 -12.75
CA ASN A 64 9.30 5.13 -13.15
C ASN A 64 10.40 5.46 -12.12
N GLN A 65 11.27 6.44 -12.45
CA GLN A 65 12.41 6.78 -11.57
C GLN A 65 11.94 7.21 -10.16
N ALA A 66 10.89 8.03 -10.06
CA ALA A 66 10.38 8.48 -8.77
C ALA A 66 9.86 7.32 -7.88
N MET A 67 9.30 6.27 -8.50
CA MET A 67 8.86 5.07 -7.77
C MET A 67 10.06 4.26 -7.27
N ARG A 68 11.10 4.12 -8.08
CA ARG A 68 12.35 3.44 -7.67
C ARG A 68 13.02 4.19 -6.52
N ASP A 69 13.18 5.51 -6.68
CA ASP A 69 13.76 6.38 -5.63
C ASP A 69 12.94 6.31 -4.33
N GLY A 70 11.61 6.16 -4.43
CA GLY A 70 10.73 5.99 -3.28
C GLY A 70 11.04 4.71 -2.51
N VAL A 71 11.14 3.57 -3.21
CA VAL A 71 11.48 2.27 -2.61
C VAL A 71 12.88 2.27 -2.03
N GLU A 72 13.85 2.87 -2.73
CA GLU A 72 15.25 2.95 -2.25
C GLU A 72 15.39 3.75 -0.96
N ARG A 73 14.57 4.79 -0.76
CA ARG A 73 14.61 5.67 0.43
C ARG A 73 13.78 5.15 1.61
N GLU A 74 12.96 4.14 1.41
CA GLU A 74 12.07 3.64 2.45
C GLU A 74 12.81 3.12 3.71
N PRO A 75 13.92 2.36 3.59
CA PRO A 75 14.71 1.95 4.76
C PRO A 75 15.26 3.14 5.56
N ASP A 76 15.76 4.18 4.87
CA ASP A 76 16.27 5.38 5.53
C ASP A 76 15.15 6.16 6.24
N ALA A 77 13.99 6.25 5.61
CA ALA A 77 12.82 6.89 6.21
C ALA A 77 12.35 6.15 7.46
N ARG A 78 12.38 4.81 7.46
CA ARG A 78 12.07 3.98 8.62
C ARG A 78 13.06 4.20 9.74
N ALA A 79 14.36 4.14 9.44
CA ALA A 79 15.41 4.39 10.44
C ALA A 79 15.30 5.80 11.04
N LEU A 80 14.97 6.81 10.24
CA LEU A 80 14.74 8.17 10.72
C LEU A 80 13.51 8.25 11.64
N PHE A 81 12.42 7.57 11.29
CA PHE A 81 11.23 7.51 12.14
C PHE A 81 11.56 6.88 13.50
N GLU A 82 12.30 5.77 13.53
CA GLU A 82 12.74 5.11 14.76
C GLU A 82 13.64 6.02 15.61
N ALA A 83 14.61 6.70 14.96
CA ALA A 83 15.51 7.62 15.64
C ALA A 83 14.80 8.82 16.28
N ILE A 84 13.78 9.38 15.60
CA ILE A 84 13.04 10.56 16.10
C ILE A 84 12.05 10.17 17.19
N THR A 85 11.37 9.02 17.03
CA THR A 85 10.28 8.64 17.93
C THR A 85 10.71 7.73 19.09
N GLY A 86 11.86 7.09 19.00
CA GLY A 86 12.30 6.05 19.93
C GLY A 86 11.50 4.75 19.81
N LYS A 87 10.67 4.61 18.77
CA LYS A 87 9.83 3.42 18.53
C LYS A 87 10.57 2.45 17.63
N GLU A 88 10.42 1.17 17.91
CA GLU A 88 10.95 0.09 17.09
C GLU A 88 9.91 -0.38 16.08
N VAL A 89 10.31 -0.54 14.81
CA VAL A 89 9.42 -0.96 13.71
C VAL A 89 9.77 -2.35 13.24
N ALA A 90 8.82 -3.26 13.30
CA ALA A 90 8.94 -4.59 12.70
C ALA A 90 8.44 -4.54 11.24
N GLU A 91 9.30 -4.93 10.29
CA GLU A 91 8.88 -5.16 8.92
C GLU A 91 7.92 -6.36 8.87
N VAL A 92 6.88 -6.22 8.07
CA VAL A 92 5.81 -7.23 7.98
C VAL A 92 5.42 -7.47 6.53
N GLY A 93 4.77 -8.60 6.29
CA GLY A 93 4.30 -8.95 4.97
C GLY A 93 2.94 -8.37 4.61
N SER A 94 1.98 -9.25 4.33
CA SER A 94 0.62 -8.87 3.93
C SER A 94 -0.40 -9.48 4.88
N PHE A 95 -1.38 -8.68 5.27
CA PHE A 95 -2.50 -9.08 6.11
C PHE A 95 -3.77 -9.11 5.28
N ASN A 96 -4.52 -10.21 5.37
CA ASN A 96 -5.84 -10.28 4.76
C ASN A 96 -6.86 -9.56 5.63
N HIS A 97 -7.83 -8.90 5.01
CA HIS A 97 -8.92 -8.30 5.75
C HIS A 97 -9.75 -9.39 6.46
N PRO A 98 -10.09 -9.23 7.75
CA PRO A 98 -10.69 -10.30 8.54
C PRO A 98 -12.10 -10.72 8.07
N THR A 99 -12.85 -9.82 7.43
CA THR A 99 -14.24 -10.06 7.03
C THR A 99 -14.52 -9.83 5.55
N ILE A 100 -13.67 -9.08 4.83
CA ILE A 100 -13.86 -8.80 3.40
C ILE A 100 -12.92 -9.69 2.59
N PRO A 101 -13.45 -10.70 1.87
CA PRO A 101 -12.61 -11.61 1.12
C PRO A 101 -11.88 -10.89 -0.04
N ASN A 102 -10.72 -11.44 -0.41
CA ASN A 102 -9.90 -10.93 -1.51
C ASN A 102 -9.48 -9.46 -1.36
N THR A 103 -9.29 -9.02 -0.12
CA THR A 103 -8.69 -7.73 0.19
C THR A 103 -7.57 -7.90 1.20
N SER A 104 -6.52 -7.10 1.06
CA SER A 104 -5.35 -7.17 1.93
C SER A 104 -4.67 -5.81 2.10
N ALA A 105 -3.84 -5.72 3.12
CA ALA A 105 -2.95 -4.60 3.35
C ALA A 105 -1.52 -5.10 3.59
N SER A 106 -0.55 -4.31 3.16
CA SER A 106 0.87 -4.51 3.48
C SER A 106 1.39 -3.16 3.96
N PRO A 107 1.32 -2.89 5.27
CA PRO A 107 1.93 -1.68 5.83
C PRO A 107 3.46 -1.80 5.78
N ASP A 108 4.16 -0.69 5.79
CA ASP A 108 5.62 -0.66 5.74
C ASP A 108 6.26 -1.11 7.07
N GLY A 109 5.44 -1.27 8.12
CA GLY A 109 5.82 -1.89 9.37
C GLY A 109 4.72 -1.85 10.43
N LEU A 110 4.94 -2.61 11.51
CA LEU A 110 4.17 -2.53 12.75
C LEU A 110 5.05 -1.96 13.86
N ILE A 111 4.49 -1.11 14.70
CA ILE A 111 5.21 -0.54 15.85
C ILE A 111 5.20 -1.56 16.97
N ARG A 112 6.40 -2.00 17.41
CA ARG A 112 6.52 -3.00 18.48
C ARG A 112 5.91 -2.52 19.79
N GLY A 113 5.09 -3.37 20.40
CA GLY A 113 4.42 -3.06 21.66
C GLY A 113 3.22 -2.12 21.54
N GLU A 114 2.84 -1.71 20.34
CA GLU A 114 1.69 -0.86 20.09
C GLU A 114 0.73 -1.50 19.06
N ASN A 115 -0.55 -1.21 19.17
CA ASN A 115 -1.52 -1.56 18.13
C ASN A 115 -1.52 -0.46 17.06
N ALA A 116 -0.41 -0.36 16.33
CA ALA A 116 -0.20 0.68 15.33
C ALA A 116 0.64 0.18 14.16
N CYS A 117 0.34 0.67 12.96
CA CYS A 117 1.12 0.42 11.76
C CYS A 117 1.77 1.71 11.25
N LEU A 118 2.86 1.54 10.52
CA LEU A 118 3.60 2.59 9.84
C LEU A 118 3.36 2.49 8.34
N GLU A 119 3.06 3.62 7.71
CA GLU A 119 3.04 3.79 6.25
C GLU A 119 3.99 4.91 5.88
N LEU A 120 5.01 4.59 5.12
CA LEU A 120 6.04 5.52 4.66
C LEU A 120 5.74 6.02 3.25
N LYS A 121 6.00 7.30 3.02
CA LYS A 121 5.89 7.90 1.69
C LYS A 121 7.10 8.75 1.40
N CYS A 122 7.88 8.34 0.41
CA CYS A 122 9.06 9.04 -0.08
C CYS A 122 8.76 9.68 -1.45
N PRO A 123 7.94 10.75 -1.50
CA PRO A 123 7.55 11.40 -2.74
C PRO A 123 8.71 12.24 -3.29
N THR A 124 8.51 12.80 -4.49
CA THR A 124 9.44 13.80 -5.06
C THR A 124 9.57 15.01 -4.13
N HIS A 125 10.69 15.72 -4.21
CA HIS A 125 10.97 16.90 -3.37
C HIS A 125 9.84 17.93 -3.39
N ALA A 126 9.29 18.24 -4.56
CA ALA A 126 8.18 19.19 -4.68
C ALA A 126 6.91 18.72 -3.96
N THR A 127 6.57 17.44 -4.07
CA THR A 127 5.43 16.85 -3.37
C THR A 127 5.68 16.78 -1.87
N HIS A 128 6.91 16.45 -1.46
CA HIS A 128 7.29 16.42 -0.05
C HIS A 128 7.16 17.80 0.59
N ALA A 129 7.73 18.84 -0.04
CA ALA A 129 7.61 20.22 0.43
C ALA A 129 6.14 20.66 0.57
N LYS A 130 5.30 20.33 -0.42
CA LYS A 130 3.87 20.61 -0.35
C LYS A 130 3.19 19.91 0.82
N ASN A 131 3.54 18.64 1.09
CA ASN A 131 2.97 17.88 2.19
C ASN A 131 3.41 18.45 3.55
N LEU A 132 4.67 18.89 3.69
CA LEU A 132 5.17 19.54 4.91
C LEU A 132 4.46 20.87 5.21
N MET A 133 3.99 21.58 4.18
CA MET A 133 3.22 22.82 4.35
C MET A 133 1.74 22.57 4.70
N SER A 134 1.32 21.32 4.74
CA SER A 134 -0.05 20.91 5.01
C SER A 134 -0.13 20.19 6.35
N ASP A 135 -0.99 20.67 7.25
CA ASP A 135 -1.24 20.02 8.54
C ASP A 135 -2.17 18.80 8.44
N THR A 136 -2.49 18.37 7.23
CA THR A 136 -3.43 17.28 7.01
C THR A 136 -2.84 16.20 6.13
N MET A 137 -3.22 14.94 6.40
CA MET A 137 -2.88 13.82 5.54
C MET A 137 -3.40 14.08 4.12
N PRO A 138 -2.56 13.88 3.08
CA PRO A 138 -3.01 13.98 1.70
C PRO A 138 -4.16 13.02 1.40
N LYS A 139 -5.24 13.55 0.80
CA LYS A 139 -6.52 12.83 0.60
C LYS A 139 -6.36 11.50 -0.16
N ASN A 140 -5.37 11.40 -1.04
CA ASN A 140 -5.10 10.19 -1.80
C ASN A 140 -4.63 9.00 -0.96
N TYR A 141 -4.13 9.22 0.26
CA TYR A 141 -3.68 8.15 1.16
C TYR A 141 -4.74 7.72 2.19
N ILE A 142 -5.81 8.50 2.38
CA ILE A 142 -6.81 8.25 3.41
C ILE A 142 -7.40 6.84 3.29
N TYR A 143 -7.80 6.42 2.09
CA TYR A 143 -8.40 5.09 1.90
C TYR A 143 -7.39 3.97 2.13
N GLN A 144 -6.12 4.17 1.75
CA GLN A 144 -5.06 3.20 2.00
C GLN A 144 -4.87 2.98 3.50
N VAL A 145 -4.67 4.06 4.25
CA VAL A 145 -4.44 4.01 5.70
C VAL A 145 -5.66 3.44 6.45
N GLN A 146 -6.88 3.88 6.08
CA GLN A 146 -8.09 3.34 6.68
C GLN A 146 -8.24 1.83 6.48
N HIS A 147 -7.84 1.31 5.33
CA HIS A 147 -7.90 -0.12 5.07
C HIS A 147 -6.81 -0.89 5.83
N GLN A 148 -5.61 -0.34 5.95
CA GLN A 148 -4.53 -0.93 6.75
C GLN A 148 -4.92 -1.11 8.22
N ILE A 149 -5.61 -0.12 8.80
CA ILE A 149 -6.09 -0.18 10.20
C ILE A 149 -7.15 -1.28 10.38
N GLN A 150 -7.84 -1.69 9.32
CA GLN A 150 -8.90 -2.71 9.37
C GLN A 150 -8.40 -4.14 9.08
N CYS A 151 -7.20 -4.28 8.56
CA CYS A 151 -6.57 -5.57 8.31
C CYS A 151 -5.69 -6.00 9.47
#